data_ceae1246fa0643d484d4e7b2e5361c0c
#
_entry.id   ceae1246fa0643d484d4e7b2e5361c0c
#
_cell.length_a   1.000
_cell.length_b   1.000
_cell.length_c   1.000
_cell.angle_alpha   90.00
_cell.angle_beta   90.00
_cell.angle_gamma   90.00
#
_symmetry.space_group_name_H-M   'P 1'
#
loop_
_entity.id
_entity.type
_entity.pdbx_description
1 polymer ?
#
loop_
_entity_poly.entity_id
_entity_poly.type
_entity_poly.pdbx_seq_one_letter_code
_entity_poly.pdbx_strand_id
1 'polypeptide(L)'
;FPVWGWVLMAVLLIGGFIAYKAVKGDKKSAWTTKKLSMGAICIALSSVLSMIRLWKMPMGGSITPASMLPLMLFAYVYGTGSGCTLGVIYGVLQFILDGGDAAAYGVTALLLDYPIAFAMMGLAGAFRSMKNENVGLALGVVLACFGRYLASFVSGWVFYGSYASYYGFVSPVVYSICYNGAYMLPECIICVLLAMLMGNRLVKSLKQNAK
;
A
#
# COMPACT_ATOMS: atom_id res chain seq x y z
N PHE A 1 -26.45 -3.26 14.82
CA PHE A 1 -25.13 -3.06 14.20
C PHE A 1 -24.98 -1.58 13.90
N PRO A 2 -23.99 -0.90 14.46
CA PRO A 2 -23.78 0.52 14.17
C PRO A 2 -23.41 0.72 12.70
N VAL A 3 -23.73 1.90 12.15
CA VAL A 3 -23.55 2.22 10.71
C VAL A 3 -22.12 1.96 10.20
N TRP A 4 -21.11 2.16 11.04
CA TRP A 4 -19.71 1.88 10.70
C TRP A 4 -19.39 0.39 10.52
N GLY A 5 -20.16 -0.52 11.11
CA GLY A 5 -20.01 -1.97 10.86
C GLY A 5 -20.36 -2.35 9.41
N TRP A 6 -21.36 -1.69 8.82
CA TRP A 6 -21.72 -1.84 7.41
C TRP A 6 -20.64 -1.28 6.48
N VAL A 7 -20.04 -0.14 6.84
CA VAL A 7 -18.94 0.46 6.09
C VAL A 7 -17.72 -0.44 6.09
N LEU A 8 -17.36 -1.01 7.25
CA LEU A 8 -16.25 -1.95 7.36
C LEU A 8 -16.50 -3.21 6.52
N MET A 9 -17.72 -3.74 6.58
CA MET A 9 -18.11 -4.88 5.76
C MET A 9 -18.06 -4.56 4.26
N ALA A 10 -18.52 -3.38 3.85
CA ALA A 10 -18.44 -2.93 2.46
C ALA A 10 -17.00 -2.80 1.98
N VAL A 11 -16.10 -2.21 2.79
CA VAL A 11 -14.68 -2.07 2.46
C VAL A 11 -14.00 -3.45 2.35
N LEU A 12 -14.31 -4.37 3.26
CA LEU A 12 -13.79 -5.74 3.21
C LEU A 12 -14.31 -6.51 1.99
N LEU A 13 -15.60 -6.33 1.64
CA LEU A 13 -16.19 -6.97 0.45
C LEU A 13 -15.62 -6.38 -0.84
N ILE A 14 -15.48 -5.06 -0.93
CA ILE A 14 -14.89 -4.37 -2.09
C ILE A 14 -13.41 -4.74 -2.22
N GLY A 15 -12.65 -4.68 -1.14
CA GLY A 15 -11.24 -5.09 -1.09
C GLY A 15 -11.07 -6.56 -1.44
N GLY A 16 -11.89 -7.44 -0.88
CA GLY A 16 -11.93 -8.87 -1.18
C GLY A 16 -12.31 -9.15 -2.64
N PHE A 17 -13.28 -8.42 -3.20
CA PHE A 17 -13.69 -8.55 -4.60
C PHE A 17 -12.60 -8.06 -5.57
N ILE A 18 -11.94 -6.96 -5.26
CA ILE A 18 -10.79 -6.45 -6.04
C ILE A 18 -9.64 -7.46 -5.96
N ALA A 19 -9.31 -7.95 -4.78
CA ALA A 19 -8.29 -8.98 -4.59
C ALA A 19 -8.66 -10.29 -5.33
N TYR A 20 -9.91 -10.74 -5.23
CA TYR A 20 -10.41 -11.91 -5.95
C TYR A 20 -10.30 -11.75 -7.48
N LYS A 21 -10.73 -10.62 -8.04
CA LYS A 21 -10.58 -10.34 -9.48
C LYS A 21 -9.11 -10.26 -9.89
N ALA A 22 -8.27 -9.63 -9.07
CA ALA A 22 -6.85 -9.52 -9.32
C ALA A 22 -6.17 -10.89 -9.33
N VAL A 23 -6.50 -11.76 -8.38
CA VAL A 23 -5.97 -13.14 -8.30
C VAL A 23 -6.51 -14.00 -9.44
N LYS A 24 -7.81 -13.87 -9.77
CA LYS A 24 -8.45 -14.67 -10.85
C LYS A 24 -7.97 -14.24 -12.25
N GLY A 25 -7.64 -12.96 -12.45
CA GLY A 25 -7.05 -12.45 -13.68
C GLY A 25 -5.61 -12.93 -13.94
N ASP A 26 -4.92 -13.37 -12.91
CA ASP A 26 -3.49 -13.74 -12.96
C ASP A 26 -3.26 -15.26 -12.98
N LYS A 27 -4.26 -16.06 -13.43
CA LYS A 27 -4.23 -17.54 -13.43
C LYS A 27 -3.03 -18.19 -14.16
N LYS A 28 -2.20 -17.42 -14.86
CA LYS A 28 -1.00 -17.90 -15.57
C LYS A 28 0.33 -17.56 -14.88
N SER A 29 0.31 -16.88 -13.75
CA SER A 29 1.54 -16.43 -13.09
C SER A 29 1.93 -17.35 -11.93
N ALA A 30 2.45 -18.53 -12.24
CA ALA A 30 3.13 -19.36 -11.26
C ALA A 30 4.25 -18.57 -10.56
N TRP A 31 4.45 -18.81 -9.27
CA TRP A 31 5.58 -18.27 -8.52
C TRP A 31 6.85 -19.03 -8.93
N THR A 32 7.59 -18.47 -9.88
CA THR A 32 8.91 -19.00 -10.27
C THR A 32 9.98 -18.56 -9.28
N THR A 33 11.10 -19.26 -9.23
CA THR A 33 12.25 -18.89 -8.39
C THR A 33 12.71 -17.44 -8.65
N LYS A 34 12.76 -17.03 -9.92
CA LYS A 34 13.11 -15.65 -10.31
C LYS A 34 12.13 -14.63 -9.72
N LYS A 35 10.82 -14.89 -9.81
CA LYS A 35 9.78 -14.02 -9.27
C LYS A 35 9.85 -13.93 -7.74
N LEU A 36 10.11 -15.07 -7.08
CA LEU A 36 10.26 -15.13 -5.63
C LEU A 36 11.49 -14.34 -5.17
N SER A 37 12.63 -14.52 -5.83
CA SER A 37 13.85 -13.77 -5.52
C SER A 37 13.66 -12.26 -5.72
N MET A 38 13.01 -11.86 -6.82
CA MET A 38 12.71 -10.45 -7.07
C MET A 38 11.76 -9.87 -6.02
N GLY A 39 10.74 -10.64 -5.62
CA GLY A 39 9.84 -10.25 -4.52
C GLY A 39 10.59 -10.04 -3.20
N ALA A 40 11.51 -10.95 -2.86
CA ALA A 40 12.34 -10.84 -1.66
C ALA A 40 13.22 -9.58 -1.69
N ILE A 41 13.85 -9.27 -2.84
CA ILE A 41 14.64 -8.05 -3.02
C ILE A 41 13.76 -6.79 -2.84
N CYS A 42 12.55 -6.78 -3.42
CA CYS A 42 11.62 -5.66 -3.27
C CYS A 42 11.18 -5.48 -1.81
N ILE A 43 10.90 -6.57 -1.09
CA ILE A 43 10.57 -6.50 0.35
C ILE A 43 11.76 -5.94 1.14
N ALA A 44 12.97 -6.47 0.93
CA ALA A 44 14.16 -6.02 1.63
C ALA A 44 14.43 -4.52 1.39
N LEU A 45 14.36 -4.08 0.13
CA LEU A 45 14.56 -2.68 -0.24
C LEU A 45 13.49 -1.78 0.39
N SER A 46 12.21 -2.19 0.34
CA SER A 46 11.11 -1.46 0.99
C SER A 46 11.31 -1.37 2.50
N SER A 47 11.77 -2.44 3.14
CA SER A 47 12.06 -2.45 4.59
C SER A 47 13.19 -1.48 4.94
N VAL A 48 14.29 -1.48 4.19
CA VAL A 48 15.41 -0.55 4.42
C VAL A 48 14.95 0.90 4.23
N LEU A 49 14.21 1.19 3.14
CA LEU A 49 13.69 2.54 2.89
C LEU A 49 12.69 2.99 3.95
N SER A 50 11.87 2.07 4.50
CA SER A 50 10.91 2.40 5.57
C SER A 50 11.58 2.76 6.90
N MET A 51 12.80 2.30 7.14
CA MET A 51 13.58 2.69 8.32
C MET A 51 14.08 4.13 8.24
N ILE A 52 14.22 4.68 7.02
CA ILE A 52 14.60 6.08 6.78
C ILE A 52 13.33 6.92 6.84
N ARG A 53 13.06 7.52 7.99
CA ARG A 53 11.88 8.35 8.21
C ARG A 53 12.24 9.82 8.05
N LEU A 54 11.82 10.43 6.92
CA LEU A 54 11.99 11.86 6.68
C LEU A 54 11.15 12.70 7.65
N TRP A 55 9.97 12.19 7.96
CA TRP A 55 9.06 12.78 8.95
C TRP A 55 8.29 11.67 9.66
N LYS A 56 8.31 11.66 10.99
CA LYS A 56 7.51 10.74 11.81
C LYS A 56 6.36 11.50 12.44
N MET A 57 5.15 11.04 12.20
CA MET A 57 3.93 11.58 12.82
C MET A 57 3.62 10.83 14.12
N PRO A 58 2.90 11.47 15.07
CA PRO A 58 2.30 10.75 16.18
C PRO A 58 1.45 9.59 15.65
N MET A 59 1.25 8.54 16.40
CA MET A 59 0.43 7.37 16.02
C MET A 59 0.96 6.53 14.83
N GLY A 60 2.21 6.66 14.44
CA GLY A 60 2.88 5.72 13.53
C GLY A 60 2.94 6.12 12.05
N GLY A 61 2.23 7.16 11.60
CA GLY A 61 2.38 7.66 10.22
C GLY A 61 3.79 8.19 9.96
N SER A 62 4.35 7.93 8.79
CA SER A 62 5.68 8.45 8.44
C SER A 62 5.81 8.71 6.94
N ILE A 63 6.58 9.73 6.58
CA ILE A 63 7.01 10.02 5.21
C ILE A 63 8.39 9.39 5.03
N THR A 64 8.55 8.58 3.98
CA THR A 64 9.77 7.85 3.69
C THR A 64 10.28 8.19 2.28
N PRO A 65 11.53 7.86 1.93
CA PRO A 65 12.04 8.08 0.58
C PRO A 65 11.50 7.00 -0.39
N ALA A 66 10.18 6.99 -0.63
CA ALA A 66 9.47 6.07 -1.52
C ALA A 66 9.58 4.59 -1.11
N SER A 67 9.44 4.26 0.17
CA SER A 67 9.52 2.87 0.65
C SER A 67 8.49 1.93 0.00
N MET A 68 7.37 2.46 -0.49
CA MET A 68 6.33 1.69 -1.18
C MET A 68 6.65 1.39 -2.66
N LEU A 69 7.52 2.17 -3.28
CA LEU A 69 7.78 2.09 -4.73
C LEU A 69 8.31 0.73 -5.19
N PRO A 70 9.23 0.03 -4.49
CA PRO A 70 9.68 -1.30 -4.91
C PRO A 70 8.56 -2.32 -5.01
N LEU A 71 7.59 -2.30 -4.08
CA LEU A 71 6.42 -3.19 -4.10
C LEU A 71 5.51 -2.87 -5.30
N MET A 72 5.30 -1.57 -5.59
CA MET A 72 4.50 -1.11 -6.72
C MET A 72 5.16 -1.48 -8.06
N LEU A 73 6.48 -1.36 -8.17
CA LEU A 73 7.25 -1.80 -9.34
C LEU A 73 7.12 -3.30 -9.58
N PHE A 74 7.23 -4.10 -8.51
CA PHE A 74 7.00 -5.54 -8.59
C PHE A 74 5.58 -5.84 -9.10
N ALA A 75 4.57 -5.18 -8.55
CA ALA A 75 3.17 -5.33 -8.98
C ALA A 75 2.98 -4.95 -10.46
N TYR A 76 3.61 -3.87 -10.90
CA TYR A 76 3.54 -3.42 -12.29
C TYR A 76 4.15 -4.42 -13.27
N VAL A 77 5.24 -5.10 -12.90
CA VAL A 77 5.91 -6.08 -13.75
C VAL A 77 5.20 -7.45 -13.71
N TYR A 78 4.89 -7.93 -12.51
CA TYR A 78 4.39 -9.30 -12.31
C TYR A 78 2.86 -9.39 -12.19
N GLY A 79 2.16 -8.26 -12.17
CA GLY A 79 0.69 -8.18 -12.14
C GLY A 79 0.12 -7.92 -10.75
N THR A 80 -1.13 -7.45 -10.75
CA THR A 80 -1.86 -7.00 -9.57
C THR A 80 -1.97 -8.10 -8.51
N GLY A 81 -2.32 -9.32 -8.90
CA GLY A 81 -2.48 -10.44 -7.94
C GLY A 81 -1.19 -10.77 -7.21
N SER A 82 -0.08 -10.85 -7.96
CA SER A 82 1.24 -11.08 -7.37
C SER A 82 1.70 -9.93 -6.46
N GLY A 83 1.40 -8.71 -6.89
CA GLY A 83 1.66 -7.50 -6.11
C GLY A 83 0.87 -7.45 -4.81
N CYS A 84 -0.43 -7.80 -4.83
CA CYS A 84 -1.25 -7.91 -3.63
C CYS A 84 -0.69 -8.95 -2.65
N THR A 85 -0.31 -10.13 -3.14
CA THR A 85 0.30 -11.18 -2.31
C THR A 85 1.60 -10.68 -1.66
N LEU A 86 2.48 -10.04 -2.45
CA LEU A 86 3.73 -9.48 -1.93
C LEU A 86 3.45 -8.38 -0.90
N GLY A 87 2.45 -7.53 -1.15
CA GLY A 87 2.01 -6.48 -0.23
C GLY A 87 1.52 -7.04 1.10
N VAL A 88 0.74 -8.13 1.10
CA VAL A 88 0.31 -8.81 2.33
C VAL A 88 1.51 -9.31 3.13
N ILE A 89 2.46 -9.99 2.46
CA ILE A 89 3.69 -10.51 3.11
C ILE A 89 4.48 -9.34 3.72
N TYR A 90 4.68 -8.26 2.96
CA TYR A 90 5.36 -7.08 3.47
C TYR A 90 4.60 -6.41 4.62
N GLY A 91 3.26 -6.33 4.54
CA GLY A 91 2.43 -5.80 5.62
C GLY A 91 2.58 -6.57 6.93
N VAL A 92 2.62 -7.90 6.87
CA VAL A 92 2.90 -8.73 8.06
C VAL A 92 4.31 -8.47 8.61
N LEU A 93 5.31 -8.36 7.73
CA LEU A 93 6.67 -8.03 8.15
C LEU A 93 6.73 -6.63 8.79
N GLN A 94 6.09 -5.65 8.19
CA GLN A 94 6.07 -4.27 8.68
C GLN A 94 5.35 -4.16 10.02
N PHE A 95 4.30 -4.96 10.25
CA PHE A 95 3.68 -5.07 11.56
C PHE A 95 4.67 -5.58 12.62
N ILE A 96 5.46 -6.61 12.31
CA ILE A 96 6.47 -7.14 13.24
C ILE A 96 7.55 -6.09 13.55
N LEU A 97 7.92 -5.28 12.56
CA LEU A 97 8.98 -4.27 12.70
C LEU A 97 8.53 -2.99 13.40
N ASP A 98 7.27 -2.56 13.21
CA ASP A 98 6.82 -1.21 13.59
C ASP A 98 5.36 -1.17 14.11
N GLY A 99 4.72 -2.30 14.33
CA GLY A 99 3.28 -2.38 14.60
C GLY A 99 2.87 -2.29 16.08
N GLY A 100 3.77 -1.93 16.99
CA GLY A 100 3.49 -1.93 18.43
C GLY A 100 2.27 -1.10 18.84
N ASP A 101 2.13 0.10 18.28
CA ASP A 101 1.00 0.99 18.59
C ASP A 101 -0.34 0.46 18.07
N ALA A 102 -0.36 -0.13 16.86
CA ALA A 102 -1.56 -0.70 16.27
C ALA A 102 -2.08 -1.93 17.02
N ALA A 103 -1.20 -2.69 17.65
CA ALA A 103 -1.57 -3.86 18.45
C ALA A 103 -2.47 -3.50 19.64
N ALA A 104 -2.33 -2.29 20.18
CA ALA A 104 -3.14 -1.79 21.29
C ALA A 104 -4.63 -1.58 20.90
N TYR A 105 -4.92 -1.38 19.60
CA TYR A 105 -6.28 -1.14 19.08
C TYR A 105 -6.97 -2.41 18.55
N GLY A 106 -6.33 -3.57 18.71
CA GLY A 106 -6.89 -4.87 18.41
C GLY A 106 -6.59 -5.36 16.97
N VAL A 107 -6.92 -6.64 16.76
CA VAL A 107 -6.57 -7.36 15.51
C VAL A 107 -7.15 -6.71 14.26
N THR A 108 -8.34 -6.11 14.34
CA THR A 108 -9.00 -5.52 13.17
C THR A 108 -8.27 -4.25 12.69
N ALA A 109 -7.84 -3.38 13.62
CA ALA A 109 -7.03 -2.21 13.30
C ALA A 109 -5.71 -2.64 12.64
N LEU A 110 -5.06 -3.65 13.24
CA LEU A 110 -3.82 -4.23 12.74
C LEU A 110 -3.97 -4.76 11.31
N LEU A 111 -5.03 -5.50 11.01
CA LEU A 111 -5.26 -6.04 9.66
C LEU A 111 -5.50 -4.94 8.63
N LEU A 112 -6.19 -3.86 9.00
CA LEU A 112 -6.45 -2.74 8.10
C LEU A 112 -5.19 -1.92 7.81
N ASP A 113 -4.38 -1.63 8.84
CA ASP A 113 -3.22 -0.74 8.73
C ASP A 113 -2.00 -1.41 8.10
N TYR A 114 -1.90 -2.75 8.19
CA TYR A 114 -0.73 -3.48 7.69
C TYR A 114 -1.09 -4.39 6.51
N PRO A 115 -1.60 -5.62 6.66
CA PRO A 115 -1.77 -6.51 5.53
C PRO A 115 -2.67 -5.96 4.43
N ILE A 116 -3.82 -5.35 4.79
CA ILE A 116 -4.77 -4.83 3.82
C ILE A 116 -4.24 -3.56 3.16
N ALA A 117 -3.71 -2.60 3.96
CA ALA A 117 -3.16 -1.37 3.43
C ALA A 117 -1.99 -1.63 2.46
N PHE A 118 -1.08 -2.54 2.80
CA PHE A 118 0.03 -2.88 1.92
C PHE A 118 -0.37 -3.78 0.75
N ALA A 119 -1.43 -4.59 0.85
CA ALA A 119 -1.98 -5.32 -0.30
C ALA A 119 -2.42 -4.37 -1.41
N MET A 120 -2.87 -3.14 -1.09
CA MET A 120 -3.25 -2.13 -2.07
C MET A 120 -2.08 -1.71 -2.98
N MET A 121 -0.83 -1.94 -2.58
CA MET A 121 0.33 -1.71 -3.45
C MET A 121 0.27 -2.55 -4.73
N GLY A 122 -0.40 -3.70 -4.69
CA GLY A 122 -0.66 -4.53 -5.85
C GLY A 122 -1.47 -3.85 -6.94
N LEU A 123 -2.30 -2.84 -6.62
CA LEU A 123 -3.10 -2.08 -7.59
C LEU A 123 -2.24 -1.35 -8.62
N ALA A 124 -0.96 -1.10 -8.33
CA ALA A 124 -0.03 -0.52 -9.30
C ALA A 124 0.08 -1.34 -10.59
N GLY A 125 -0.17 -2.64 -10.53
CA GLY A 125 -0.21 -3.52 -11.70
C GLY A 125 -1.44 -3.35 -12.61
N ALA A 126 -2.46 -2.58 -12.22
CA ALA A 126 -3.69 -2.43 -13.00
C ALA A 126 -3.45 -1.78 -14.38
N PHE A 127 -2.47 -0.89 -14.47
CA PHE A 127 -2.15 -0.14 -15.68
C PHE A 127 -0.93 -0.70 -16.46
N ARG A 128 -0.49 -1.91 -16.14
CA ARG A 128 0.71 -2.54 -16.78
C ARG A 128 0.61 -2.75 -18.28
N SER A 129 -0.59 -2.74 -18.84
CA SER A 129 -0.87 -2.93 -20.28
C SER A 129 -0.87 -1.63 -21.07
N MET A 130 -0.60 -0.49 -20.44
CA MET A 130 -0.55 0.80 -21.14
C MET A 130 0.67 0.89 -22.05
N LYS A 131 0.49 1.49 -23.24
CA LYS A 131 1.58 1.69 -24.21
C LYS A 131 2.72 2.56 -23.65
N ASN A 132 2.38 3.59 -22.90
CA ASN A 132 3.36 4.44 -22.22
C ASN A 132 3.61 3.91 -20.81
N GLU A 133 4.74 3.24 -20.61
CA GLU A 133 5.11 2.60 -19.34
C GLU A 133 5.24 3.62 -18.19
N ASN A 134 5.74 4.84 -18.46
CA ASN A 134 5.86 5.87 -17.42
C ASN A 134 4.49 6.33 -16.93
N VAL A 135 3.58 6.62 -17.85
CA VAL A 135 2.22 7.04 -17.51
C VAL A 135 1.48 5.90 -16.82
N GLY A 136 1.60 4.67 -17.35
CA GLY A 136 0.98 3.50 -16.75
C GLY A 136 1.45 3.24 -15.32
N LEU A 137 2.76 3.35 -15.09
CA LEU A 137 3.33 3.19 -13.75
C LEU A 137 2.89 4.33 -12.82
N ALA A 138 2.92 5.58 -13.27
CA ALA A 138 2.50 6.74 -12.47
C ALA A 138 1.03 6.63 -12.04
N LEU A 139 0.13 6.28 -12.97
CA LEU A 139 -1.29 6.04 -12.66
C LEU A 139 -1.47 4.85 -11.70
N GLY A 140 -0.68 3.79 -11.89
CA GLY A 140 -0.66 2.64 -11.00
C GLY A 140 -0.23 3.00 -9.58
N VAL A 141 0.80 3.82 -9.44
CA VAL A 141 1.28 4.35 -8.14
C VAL A 141 0.19 5.19 -7.47
N VAL A 142 -0.44 6.11 -8.19
CA VAL A 142 -1.55 6.92 -7.64
C VAL A 142 -2.69 6.03 -7.15
N LEU A 143 -3.11 5.04 -7.95
CA LEU A 143 -4.18 4.12 -7.57
C LEU A 143 -3.81 3.28 -6.33
N ALA A 144 -2.58 2.80 -6.25
CA ALA A 144 -2.08 2.05 -5.11
C ALA A 144 -2.03 2.90 -3.82
N CYS A 145 -1.51 4.13 -3.92
CA CYS A 145 -1.50 5.08 -2.81
C CYS A 145 -2.92 5.43 -2.35
N PHE A 146 -3.84 5.64 -3.28
CA PHE A 146 -5.24 5.90 -2.97
C PHE A 146 -5.91 4.71 -2.26
N GLY A 147 -5.67 3.49 -2.74
CA GLY A 147 -6.16 2.27 -2.07
C GLY A 147 -5.64 2.15 -0.64
N ARG A 148 -4.34 2.37 -0.42
CA ARG A 148 -3.75 2.38 0.91
C ARG A 148 -4.34 3.49 1.79
N TYR A 149 -4.47 4.70 1.25
CA TYR A 149 -5.10 5.81 1.95
C TYR A 149 -6.51 5.46 2.44
N LEU A 150 -7.33 4.81 1.60
CA LEU A 150 -8.68 4.38 2.00
C LEU A 150 -8.65 3.35 3.15
N ALA A 151 -7.74 2.38 3.12
CA ALA A 151 -7.59 1.40 4.20
C ALA A 151 -7.21 2.09 5.52
N SER A 152 -6.20 2.96 5.50
CA SER A 152 -5.75 3.72 6.66
C SER A 152 -6.79 4.76 7.12
N PHE A 153 -7.54 5.37 6.18
CA PHE A 153 -8.65 6.26 6.51
C PHE A 153 -9.72 5.55 7.33
N VAL A 154 -10.14 4.36 6.89
CA VAL A 154 -11.16 3.57 7.62
C VAL A 154 -10.64 3.16 8.99
N SER A 155 -9.40 2.71 9.07
CA SER A 155 -8.76 2.38 10.34
C SER A 155 -8.72 3.59 11.29
N GLY A 156 -8.22 4.73 10.81
CA GLY A 156 -8.13 5.97 11.57
C GLY A 156 -9.49 6.48 12.06
N TRP A 157 -10.52 6.39 11.24
CA TRP A 157 -11.88 6.78 11.61
C TRP A 157 -12.48 5.88 12.70
N VAL A 158 -12.35 4.56 12.52
CA VAL A 158 -13.04 3.58 13.38
C VAL A 158 -12.29 3.37 14.70
N PHE A 159 -10.97 3.23 14.66
CA PHE A 159 -10.19 2.81 15.83
C PHE A 159 -9.45 3.97 16.51
N TYR A 160 -9.05 4.99 15.75
CA TYR A 160 -8.31 6.13 16.29
C TYR A 160 -9.14 7.41 16.41
N GLY A 161 -10.46 7.30 16.24
CA GLY A 161 -11.39 8.44 16.27
C GLY A 161 -11.39 9.24 17.57
N SER A 162 -11.04 8.62 18.72
CA SER A 162 -10.88 9.30 20.01
C SER A 162 -9.82 10.40 20.01
N TYR A 163 -8.81 10.29 19.14
CA TYR A 163 -7.77 11.30 19.00
C TYR A 163 -8.24 12.59 18.32
N ALA A 164 -9.41 12.57 17.66
CA ALA A 164 -9.96 13.76 17.01
C ALA A 164 -10.10 14.93 18.01
N SER A 165 -10.69 14.68 19.18
CA SER A 165 -10.84 15.69 20.23
C SER A 165 -9.50 16.14 20.81
N TYR A 166 -8.56 15.22 20.99
CA TYR A 166 -7.23 15.53 21.51
C TYR A 166 -6.45 16.48 20.58
N TYR A 167 -6.58 16.32 19.26
CA TYR A 167 -5.95 17.18 18.27
C TYR A 167 -6.82 18.35 17.81
N GLY A 168 -7.95 18.61 18.44
CA GLY A 168 -8.83 19.74 18.13
C GLY A 168 -9.65 19.60 16.85
N PHE A 169 -9.83 18.39 16.34
CA PHE A 169 -10.67 18.17 15.17
C PHE A 169 -12.14 18.07 15.52
N VAL A 170 -13.01 18.59 14.63
CA VAL A 170 -14.46 18.62 14.80
C VAL A 170 -15.09 17.22 14.83
N SER A 171 -14.48 16.25 14.11
CA SER A 171 -14.99 14.89 14.05
C SER A 171 -13.89 13.85 13.75
N PRO A 172 -14.10 12.58 14.14
CA PRO A 172 -13.19 11.49 13.81
C PRO A 172 -12.94 11.31 12.29
N VAL A 173 -13.94 11.58 11.47
CA VAL A 173 -13.82 11.51 10.01
C VAL A 173 -12.83 12.55 9.49
N VAL A 174 -13.01 13.81 9.91
CA VAL A 174 -12.11 14.92 9.49
C VAL A 174 -10.70 14.67 10.00
N TYR A 175 -10.55 14.21 11.24
CA TYR A 175 -9.25 13.80 11.79
C TYR A 175 -8.57 12.75 10.90
N SER A 176 -9.27 11.66 10.57
CA SER A 176 -8.69 10.58 9.79
C SER A 176 -8.33 11.00 8.36
N ILE A 177 -9.18 11.84 7.71
CA ILE A 177 -8.87 12.41 6.39
C ILE A 177 -7.58 13.22 6.45
N CYS A 178 -7.48 14.17 7.37
CA CYS A 178 -6.34 15.08 7.48
C CYS A 178 -5.07 14.33 7.91
N TYR A 179 -5.16 13.48 8.91
CA TYR A 179 -4.02 12.75 9.44
C TYR A 179 -3.41 11.81 8.38
N ASN A 180 -4.23 10.95 7.78
CA ASN A 180 -3.74 10.01 6.77
C ASN A 180 -3.32 10.72 5.48
N GLY A 181 -4.00 11.82 5.11
CA GLY A 181 -3.61 12.65 3.97
C GLY A 181 -2.25 13.32 4.16
N ALA A 182 -1.94 13.77 5.37
CA ALA A 182 -0.72 14.52 5.66
C ALA A 182 0.57 13.73 5.40
N TYR A 183 0.60 12.41 5.62
CA TYR A 183 1.78 11.60 5.30
C TYR A 183 1.66 10.85 3.97
N MET A 184 0.44 10.43 3.58
CA MET A 184 0.26 9.63 2.37
C MET A 184 0.40 10.47 1.09
N LEU A 185 -0.02 11.75 1.13
CA LEU A 185 0.03 12.62 -0.04
C LEU A 185 1.48 12.98 -0.44
N PRO A 186 2.37 13.42 0.50
CA PRO A 186 3.78 13.61 0.18
C PRO A 186 4.47 12.31 -0.27
N GLU A 187 4.19 11.18 0.37
CA GLU A 187 4.73 9.88 -0.01
C GLU A 187 4.31 9.49 -1.44
N CYS A 188 3.04 9.71 -1.80
CA CYS A 188 2.54 9.48 -3.15
C CYS A 188 3.26 10.38 -4.17
N ILE A 189 3.43 11.67 -3.87
CA ILE A 189 4.14 12.61 -4.74
C ILE A 189 5.57 12.13 -4.99
N ILE A 190 6.31 11.76 -3.95
CA ILE A 190 7.67 11.24 -4.06
C ILE A 190 7.70 9.97 -4.94
N CYS A 191 6.79 9.02 -4.71
CA CYS A 191 6.69 7.79 -5.50
C CYS A 191 6.37 8.09 -6.97
N VAL A 192 5.44 9.00 -7.26
CA VAL A 192 5.07 9.38 -8.64
C VAL A 192 6.24 10.06 -9.35
N LEU A 193 6.93 11.00 -8.70
CA LEU A 193 8.09 11.66 -9.28
C LEU A 193 9.19 10.66 -9.64
N LEU A 194 9.52 9.75 -8.73
CA LEU A 194 10.51 8.70 -8.99
C LEU A 194 10.04 7.72 -10.07
N ALA A 195 8.76 7.37 -10.09
CA ALA A 195 8.18 6.52 -11.13
C ALA A 195 8.29 7.18 -12.52
N MET A 196 8.06 8.48 -12.61
CA MET A 196 8.21 9.22 -13.88
C MET A 196 9.67 9.38 -14.32
N LEU A 197 10.57 9.63 -13.39
CA LEU A 197 12.00 9.86 -13.68
C LEU A 197 12.74 8.57 -14.03
N MET A 198 12.49 7.49 -13.30
CA MET A 198 13.27 6.25 -13.37
C MET A 198 12.45 5.05 -13.84
N GLY A 199 11.13 5.15 -13.93
CA GLY A 199 10.21 4.05 -14.13
C GLY A 199 10.54 3.19 -15.36
N ASN A 200 10.75 3.80 -16.52
CA ASN A 200 11.10 3.07 -17.74
C ASN A 200 12.37 2.23 -17.60
N ARG A 201 13.40 2.77 -16.94
CA ARG A 201 14.66 2.04 -16.74
C ARG A 201 14.48 0.88 -15.79
N LEU A 202 13.80 1.13 -14.66
CA LEU A 202 13.55 0.10 -13.65
C LEU A 202 12.62 -0.99 -14.17
N VAL A 203 11.52 -0.64 -14.84
CA VAL A 203 10.58 -1.61 -15.42
C VAL A 203 11.26 -2.45 -16.49
N LYS A 204 12.07 -1.86 -17.39
CA LYS A 204 12.81 -2.61 -18.42
C LYS A 204 13.80 -3.58 -17.79
N SER A 205 14.58 -3.14 -16.81
CA SER A 205 15.53 -4.00 -16.08
C SER A 205 14.81 -5.17 -15.40
N LEU A 206 13.70 -4.88 -14.69
CA LEU A 206 12.93 -5.93 -14.03
C LEU A 206 12.29 -6.91 -15.01
N LYS A 207 11.77 -6.44 -16.16
CA LYS A 207 11.20 -7.29 -17.21
C LYS A 207 12.26 -8.18 -17.88
N GLN A 208 13.49 -7.69 -18.05
CA GLN A 208 14.61 -8.49 -18.57
C GLN A 208 14.96 -9.64 -17.61
N ASN A 209 14.98 -9.38 -16.33
CA ASN A 209 15.26 -10.38 -15.31
C ASN A 209 14.07 -11.33 -15.06
N ALA A 210 12.87 -10.96 -15.48
CA ALA A 210 11.66 -11.78 -15.34
C ALA A 210 11.50 -12.83 -16.46
N LYS A 211 12.20 -12.68 -17.59
CA LYS A 211 12.29 -13.68 -18.66
C LYS A 211 13.30 -14.75 -18.30
#